data_6eedcb0ec1601e233f85ff51737b8875
#
_entry.id   6eedcb0ec1601e233f85ff51737b8875
#
_cell.length_a   1.000
_cell.length_b   1.000
_cell.length_c   1.000
_cell.angle_alpha   90.00
_cell.angle_beta   90.00
_cell.angle_gamma   90.00
#
_symmetry.space_group_name_H-M   'P 1'
#
loop_
_entity.id
_entity.type
_entity.pdbx_description
1 polymer ?
#
loop_
_entity_poly.entity_id
_entity_poly.type
_entity_poly.pdbx_seq_one_letter_code
_entity_poly.pdbx_strand_id
1 'polypeptide(L)'
;MKQLLSIGAFALMSLYGWAQTQTLAFPTAEGFGKYASGGRGGKVVEVTTLADSGEGSLRWALTEAGRENATIVFRVSGIIEIGPNPQRKNERSIRAKLKNVTIAGQTAPGEGILIRGGKLNLGGSENVIIRNIRSRLGTIGDPSKSKKENFIEGGAIGIENACNIIIDHCCFGWSGEENVTMYDNHYTTLQWCIIHEGLHDAGHKKGVRGYGAQWGGSPATFHHNLLAHNDSRSARINGASNPKGDKNVFLEYINNVNYNWGRRNSCYGGENEAGEGSSHECNFIGNYYKPGPAHPADNVFIELSHARKGKQLTSPSIWYFNGNVMEGVKAKDNWTLVGNQTGFSMEQQKSVKRLQTADYQDYLVKVESAKKAYKNVLDKAGTIHRDAVERRIVEDVRSGHPKYQGQSANKPGIIDSPADADGWPQYAAVQPVVDNDHDGMADDWERANGLNPNDPNDRNKVISKAGYTALEVYLNRLMGE
;
A
#
# COMPACT_ATOMS: atom_id res chain seq x y z
N MET A 1 -22.96 32.22 -73.01
CA MET A 1 -23.17 31.80 -71.66
C MET A 1 -22.10 30.78 -71.32
N LYS A 2 -21.05 31.21 -70.58
CA LYS A 2 -19.98 30.34 -70.12
C LYS A 2 -20.13 30.25 -68.61
N GLN A 3 -20.43 29.07 -68.10
CA GLN A 3 -20.41 28.79 -66.65
C GLN A 3 -18.99 28.49 -66.22
N LEU A 4 -18.50 29.24 -65.26
CA LEU A 4 -17.25 28.95 -64.56
C LEU A 4 -17.54 27.95 -63.39
N LEU A 5 -16.91 26.78 -63.46
CA LEU A 5 -16.83 25.87 -62.31
C LEU A 5 -15.68 26.32 -61.40
N SER A 6 -15.98 26.74 -60.18
CA SER A 6 -15.00 26.94 -59.14
C SER A 6 -14.77 25.64 -58.36
N ILE A 7 -13.60 25.08 -58.47
CA ILE A 7 -13.16 23.91 -57.65
C ILE A 7 -12.66 24.46 -56.32
N GLY A 8 -13.45 24.23 -55.27
CA GLY A 8 -13.03 24.49 -53.88
C GLY A 8 -12.11 23.36 -53.38
N ALA A 9 -10.85 23.69 -53.17
CA ALA A 9 -9.91 22.79 -52.52
C ALA A 9 -10.19 22.76 -51.01
N PHE A 10 -10.78 21.67 -50.51
CA PHE A 10 -10.84 21.39 -49.07
C PHE A 10 -9.45 20.97 -48.61
N ALA A 11 -8.78 21.84 -47.90
CA ALA A 11 -7.58 21.47 -47.15
C ALA A 11 -7.99 20.62 -45.90
N LEU A 12 -7.74 19.32 -45.96
CA LEU A 12 -7.75 18.46 -44.78
C LEU A 12 -6.59 18.87 -43.87
N MET A 13 -6.85 19.72 -42.89
CA MET A 13 -5.96 19.86 -41.75
C MET A 13 -6.09 18.59 -40.90
N SER A 14 -5.09 17.72 -41.03
CA SER A 14 -4.87 16.60 -40.12
C SER A 14 -4.54 17.19 -38.74
N LEU A 15 -5.55 17.23 -37.86
CA LEU A 15 -5.35 17.44 -36.42
C LEU A 15 -4.63 16.22 -35.85
N TYR A 16 -3.30 16.21 -35.93
CA TYR A 16 -2.48 15.42 -35.04
C TYR A 16 -2.61 16.07 -33.64
N GLY A 17 -3.67 15.72 -32.92
CA GLY A 17 -3.73 15.93 -31.50
C GLY A 17 -2.60 15.11 -30.87
N TRP A 18 -1.55 15.78 -30.42
CA TRP A 18 -0.59 15.18 -29.51
C TRP A 18 -1.39 14.81 -28.29
N ALA A 19 -1.69 13.53 -28.11
CA ALA A 19 -2.14 13.03 -26.83
C ALA A 19 -1.03 13.36 -25.82
N GLN A 20 -1.23 14.38 -25.01
CA GLN A 20 -0.30 14.73 -23.97
C GLN A 20 -0.27 13.53 -23.02
N THR A 21 0.80 12.76 -23.05
CA THR A 21 0.97 11.59 -22.18
C THR A 21 0.89 12.09 -20.74
N GLN A 22 -0.08 11.59 -19.98
CA GLN A 22 -0.28 11.99 -18.60
C GLN A 22 0.97 11.64 -17.78
N THR A 23 1.51 12.61 -17.04
CA THR A 23 2.70 12.41 -16.20
C THR A 23 2.41 11.42 -15.10
N LEU A 24 3.24 10.40 -14.95
CA LEU A 24 3.15 9.43 -13.86
C LEU A 24 3.33 10.10 -12.48
N ALA A 25 2.90 9.44 -11.44
CA ALA A 25 3.13 9.88 -10.05
C ALA A 25 4.64 10.03 -9.76
N PHE A 26 5.43 9.10 -10.26
CA PHE A 26 6.90 9.08 -10.25
C PHE A 26 7.37 8.05 -11.30
N PRO A 27 8.66 8.02 -11.69
CA PRO A 27 9.13 7.20 -12.83
C PRO A 27 8.79 5.72 -12.78
N THR A 28 8.78 5.12 -11.58
CA THR A 28 8.50 3.68 -11.38
C THR A 28 7.07 3.39 -10.94
N ALA A 29 6.16 4.36 -11.02
CA ALA A 29 4.76 4.17 -10.67
C ALA A 29 4.05 3.24 -11.67
N GLU A 30 3.43 2.17 -11.16
CA GLU A 30 2.68 1.19 -11.95
C GLU A 30 1.26 0.99 -11.40
N GLY A 31 0.42 0.26 -12.13
CA GLY A 31 -0.94 -0.08 -11.70
C GLY A 31 -1.93 1.07 -11.79
N PHE A 32 -3.08 0.89 -11.19
CA PHE A 32 -4.21 1.81 -11.34
C PHE A 32 -4.01 3.16 -10.67
N GLY A 33 -3.15 3.28 -9.66
CA GLY A 33 -2.81 4.54 -9.00
C GLY A 33 -1.69 5.34 -9.68
N LYS A 34 -1.11 4.86 -10.80
CA LYS A 34 0.11 5.41 -11.39
C LYS A 34 0.03 6.86 -11.85
N TYR A 35 -1.18 7.39 -12.04
CA TYR A 35 -1.39 8.77 -12.46
C TYR A 35 -1.78 9.72 -11.33
N ALA A 36 -1.68 9.30 -10.08
CA ALA A 36 -1.81 10.23 -8.97
C ALA A 36 -0.78 11.36 -9.10
N SER A 37 -1.23 12.61 -9.14
CA SER A 37 -0.33 13.76 -9.17
C SER A 37 0.08 14.25 -7.79
N GLY A 38 -0.62 13.80 -6.75
CA GLY A 38 -0.33 14.20 -5.38
C GLY A 38 -0.30 15.71 -5.21
N GLY A 39 0.71 16.21 -4.52
CA GLY A 39 0.94 17.63 -4.24
C GLY A 39 1.61 18.44 -5.35
N ARG A 40 1.69 17.94 -6.58
CA ARG A 40 2.35 18.61 -7.72
C ARG A 40 1.86 20.05 -7.87
N GLY A 41 2.79 21.02 -7.90
CA GLY A 41 2.48 22.44 -8.02
C GLY A 41 1.87 23.08 -6.78
N GLY A 42 1.70 22.32 -5.69
CA GLY A 42 1.17 22.81 -4.43
C GLY A 42 2.22 23.44 -3.51
N LYS A 43 1.79 23.74 -2.28
CA LYS A 43 2.70 24.22 -1.23
C LYS A 43 3.51 23.08 -0.61
N VAL A 44 4.62 23.44 0.03
CA VAL A 44 5.38 22.52 0.90
C VAL A 44 4.94 22.72 2.35
N VAL A 45 4.82 21.64 3.10
CA VAL A 45 4.53 21.64 4.54
C VAL A 45 5.54 20.75 5.24
N GLU A 46 6.30 21.33 6.14
CA GLU A 46 7.37 20.64 6.86
C GLU A 46 6.89 20.00 8.15
N VAL A 47 7.25 18.73 8.36
CA VAL A 47 7.16 18.09 9.67
C VAL A 47 8.49 18.29 10.38
N THR A 48 8.49 19.15 11.40
CA THR A 48 9.70 19.63 12.11
C THR A 48 9.84 19.07 13.52
N THR A 49 8.82 18.35 14.02
CA THR A 49 8.85 17.77 15.37
C THR A 49 8.26 16.34 15.37
N LEU A 50 8.74 15.52 16.31
CA LEU A 50 8.21 14.18 16.59
C LEU A 50 7.00 14.21 17.55
N ALA A 51 6.59 15.38 18.03
CA ALA A 51 5.42 15.53 18.89
C ALA A 51 4.12 15.08 18.19
N ASP A 52 3.17 14.57 18.96
CA ASP A 52 1.86 14.11 18.43
C ASP A 52 1.01 15.26 17.85
N SER A 53 1.14 16.48 18.39
CA SER A 53 0.28 17.61 18.04
C SER A 53 1.03 18.95 18.13
N GLY A 54 0.40 20.01 17.64
CA GLY A 54 0.97 21.34 17.51
C GLY A 54 1.57 21.58 16.13
N GLU A 55 1.90 22.82 15.84
CA GLU A 55 2.53 23.22 14.58
C GLU A 55 3.82 22.44 14.34
N GLY A 56 4.06 22.05 13.10
CA GLY A 56 5.20 21.20 12.71
C GLY A 56 5.05 19.72 13.04
N SER A 57 3.98 19.27 13.73
CA SER A 57 3.72 17.84 13.94
C SER A 57 3.12 17.19 12.70
N LEU A 58 3.24 15.85 12.58
CA LEU A 58 2.59 15.09 11.51
C LEU A 58 1.06 15.25 11.55
N ARG A 59 0.46 15.27 12.74
CA ARG A 59 -0.98 15.49 12.90
C ARG A 59 -1.40 16.84 12.31
N TRP A 60 -0.74 17.91 12.68
CA TRP A 60 -0.99 19.25 12.14
C TRP A 60 -0.80 19.29 10.61
N ALA A 61 0.26 18.70 10.10
CA ALA A 61 0.53 18.64 8.67
C ALA A 61 -0.60 17.93 7.90
N LEU A 62 -1.15 16.83 8.44
CA LEU A 62 -2.20 16.05 7.75
C LEU A 62 -3.63 16.59 7.97
N THR A 63 -3.92 17.25 9.09
CA THR A 63 -5.29 17.65 9.44
C THR A 63 -5.57 19.14 9.22
N GLU A 64 -4.52 19.96 9.13
CA GLU A 64 -4.62 21.43 9.03
C GLU A 64 -3.81 21.97 7.85
N ALA A 65 -2.48 22.06 8.00
CA ALA A 65 -1.63 22.78 7.06
C ALA A 65 -1.52 22.14 5.68
N GLY A 66 -1.38 20.83 5.62
CA GLY A 66 -1.08 20.08 4.38
C GLY A 66 -2.24 19.23 3.85
N ARG A 67 -3.46 19.48 4.32
CA ARG A 67 -4.63 18.67 3.96
C ARG A 67 -4.98 18.70 2.48
N GLU A 68 -4.68 19.82 1.80
CA GLU A 68 -5.00 20.03 0.39
C GLU A 68 -3.86 20.70 -0.36
N ASN A 69 -3.61 20.26 -1.61
CA ASN A 69 -2.64 20.83 -2.54
C ASN A 69 -1.25 21.04 -1.90
N ALA A 70 -0.68 19.97 -1.34
CA ALA A 70 0.56 20.05 -0.58
C ALA A 70 1.47 18.86 -0.79
N THR A 71 2.77 19.13 -0.72
CA THR A 71 3.80 18.11 -0.49
C THR A 71 4.27 18.22 0.96
N ILE A 72 4.08 17.14 1.73
CA ILE A 72 4.49 17.06 3.13
C ILE A 72 5.89 16.43 3.16
N VAL A 73 6.86 17.17 3.67
CA VAL A 73 8.26 16.77 3.80
C VAL A 73 8.65 16.68 5.28
N PHE A 74 9.68 15.90 5.58
CA PHE A 74 10.12 15.66 6.96
C PHE A 74 11.51 16.24 7.18
N ARG A 75 11.62 17.10 8.20
CA ARG A 75 12.89 17.71 8.67
C ARG A 75 13.42 17.01 9.92
N VAL A 76 12.77 15.96 10.36
CA VAL A 76 13.11 15.15 11.53
C VAL A 76 13.13 13.68 11.18
N SER A 77 13.90 12.90 11.92
CA SER A 77 13.87 11.43 11.89
C SER A 77 13.59 10.88 13.28
N GLY A 78 12.94 9.71 13.33
CA GLY A 78 12.65 9.06 14.59
C GLY A 78 11.22 8.51 14.68
N ILE A 79 10.75 8.35 15.91
CA ILE A 79 9.45 7.76 16.21
C ILE A 79 8.44 8.85 16.56
N ILE A 80 7.38 8.97 15.77
CA ILE A 80 6.22 9.80 16.06
C ILE A 80 5.19 8.91 16.77
N GLU A 81 4.94 9.18 18.05
CA GLU A 81 3.94 8.46 18.83
C GLU A 81 2.59 9.16 18.76
N ILE A 82 1.60 8.50 18.17
CA ILE A 82 0.25 9.03 18.04
C ILE A 82 -0.55 8.80 19.33
N GLY A 83 -0.98 9.89 19.92
CA GLY A 83 -1.86 9.91 21.10
C GLY A 83 -3.35 9.76 20.76
N PRO A 84 -4.21 9.94 21.79
CA PRO A 84 -5.66 9.98 21.59
C PRO A 84 -6.07 11.05 20.59
N ASN A 85 -7.03 10.70 19.72
CA ASN A 85 -7.59 11.64 18.75
C ASN A 85 -8.39 12.75 19.46
N PRO A 86 -8.15 14.03 19.19
CA PRO A 86 -8.82 15.14 19.88
C PRO A 86 -10.36 15.12 19.76
N GLN A 87 -10.89 14.69 18.61
CA GLN A 87 -12.32 14.60 18.34
C GLN A 87 -12.91 13.23 18.74
N ARG A 88 -12.07 12.22 18.98
CA ARG A 88 -12.48 10.83 19.28
C ARG A 88 -11.61 10.26 20.40
N LYS A 89 -11.78 10.74 21.61
CA LYS A 89 -10.91 10.48 22.76
C LYS A 89 -10.62 8.99 23.07
N ASN A 90 -11.50 8.09 22.67
CA ASN A 90 -11.33 6.64 22.84
C ASN A 90 -10.57 5.98 21.69
N GLU A 91 -10.08 6.76 20.72
CA GLU A 91 -9.35 6.29 19.54
C GLU A 91 -7.98 6.95 19.48
N ARG A 92 -6.95 6.15 19.30
CA ARG A 92 -5.59 6.66 18.98
C ARG A 92 -5.43 6.66 17.47
N SER A 93 -5.50 7.84 16.86
CA SER A 93 -5.44 7.96 15.41
C SER A 93 -5.11 9.37 14.93
N ILE A 94 -4.57 9.44 13.72
CA ILE A 94 -4.71 10.62 12.86
C ILE A 94 -5.76 10.27 11.80
N ARG A 95 -6.80 11.09 11.70
CA ARG A 95 -7.83 10.98 10.66
C ARG A 95 -7.77 12.21 9.78
N ALA A 96 -7.52 12.01 8.50
CA ALA A 96 -7.48 13.08 7.52
C ALA A 96 -8.15 12.63 6.21
N LYS A 97 -8.89 13.53 5.60
CA LYS A 97 -9.33 13.40 4.21
C LYS A 97 -8.46 14.34 3.38
N LEU A 98 -7.52 13.77 2.65
CA LEU A 98 -6.52 14.51 1.87
C LEU A 98 -7.00 14.70 0.42
N LYS A 99 -6.62 15.83 -0.18
CA LYS A 99 -6.88 16.10 -1.59
C LYS A 99 -5.64 16.71 -2.26
N ASN A 100 -5.15 16.07 -3.32
CA ASN A 100 -3.94 16.48 -4.03
C ASN A 100 -2.73 16.60 -3.06
N VAL A 101 -2.34 15.53 -2.40
CA VAL A 101 -1.28 15.54 -1.38
C VAL A 101 -0.22 14.48 -1.66
N THR A 102 1.03 14.86 -1.52
CA THR A 102 2.17 13.94 -1.46
C THR A 102 2.70 13.87 -0.04
N ILE A 103 2.82 12.67 0.54
CA ILE A 103 3.53 12.42 1.81
C ILE A 103 4.88 11.84 1.44
N ALA A 104 5.93 12.65 1.52
CA ALA A 104 7.27 12.34 1.05
C ALA A 104 8.18 11.89 2.21
N GLY A 105 7.98 10.68 2.73
CA GLY A 105 8.77 10.13 3.83
C GLY A 105 10.27 9.98 3.53
N GLN A 106 10.66 9.92 2.26
CA GLN A 106 12.05 9.85 1.82
C GLN A 106 12.86 11.13 2.11
N THR A 107 12.20 12.24 2.47
CA THR A 107 12.88 13.48 2.88
C THR A 107 13.36 13.46 4.33
N ALA A 108 12.85 12.53 5.13
CA ALA A 108 13.29 12.38 6.52
C ALA A 108 14.76 11.95 6.59
N PRO A 109 15.60 12.62 7.41
CA PRO A 109 17.01 12.29 7.51
C PRO A 109 17.25 10.91 8.14
N GLY A 110 18.45 10.36 7.97
CA GLY A 110 18.89 9.12 8.60
C GLY A 110 18.03 7.91 8.23
N GLU A 111 17.56 7.16 9.21
CA GLU A 111 16.70 5.99 8.99
C GLU A 111 15.23 6.35 8.71
N GLY A 112 14.86 7.64 8.69
CA GLY A 112 13.51 8.08 8.34
C GLY A 112 12.53 8.13 9.51
N ILE A 113 11.23 7.99 9.22
CA ILE A 113 10.13 8.13 10.18
C ILE A 113 9.46 6.77 10.45
N LEU A 114 9.14 6.52 11.72
CA LEU A 114 8.23 5.49 12.19
C LEU A 114 7.06 6.11 12.95
N ILE A 115 5.85 5.88 12.49
CA ILE A 115 4.60 6.23 13.16
C ILE A 115 4.16 5.04 14.03
N ARG A 116 3.92 5.26 15.34
CA ARG A 116 3.45 4.21 16.25
C ARG A 116 2.30 4.68 17.13
N GLY A 117 1.67 3.74 17.83
CA GLY A 117 0.72 4.04 18.90
C GLY A 117 -0.65 4.52 18.46
N GLY A 118 -0.90 4.67 17.16
CA GLY A 118 -2.19 5.11 16.63
C GLY A 118 -2.35 4.85 15.14
N LYS A 119 -3.58 4.66 14.71
CA LYS A 119 -3.95 4.40 13.30
C LYS A 119 -3.79 5.64 12.43
N LEU A 120 -3.19 5.49 11.27
CA LEU A 120 -3.27 6.46 10.19
C LEU A 120 -4.49 6.16 9.30
N ASN A 121 -5.55 6.96 9.41
CA ASN A 121 -6.78 6.80 8.65
C ASN A 121 -6.95 7.93 7.62
N LEU A 122 -6.82 7.58 6.35
CA LEU A 122 -6.90 8.49 5.22
C LEU A 122 -8.11 8.20 4.31
N GLY A 123 -9.18 7.64 4.87
CA GLY A 123 -10.40 7.31 4.14
C GLY A 123 -11.04 8.54 3.48
N GLY A 124 -11.63 8.35 2.29
CA GLY A 124 -12.25 9.39 1.49
C GLY A 124 -11.26 10.36 0.84
N SER A 125 -9.96 10.08 0.85
CA SER A 125 -8.93 10.90 0.20
C SER A 125 -8.96 10.77 -1.31
N GLU A 126 -8.44 11.79 -2.00
CA GLU A 126 -8.41 11.88 -3.45
C GLU A 126 -7.03 12.37 -3.92
N ASN A 127 -6.47 11.68 -4.91
CA ASN A 127 -5.23 12.06 -5.56
C ASN A 127 -4.05 12.20 -4.59
N VAL A 128 -3.63 11.07 -3.98
CA VAL A 128 -2.60 11.04 -2.94
C VAL A 128 -1.46 10.10 -3.29
N ILE A 129 -0.23 10.58 -3.08
CA ILE A 129 1.01 9.81 -3.17
C ILE A 129 1.58 9.65 -1.76
N ILE A 130 1.90 8.42 -1.34
CA ILE A 130 2.54 8.13 -0.05
C ILE A 130 3.80 7.30 -0.32
N ARG A 131 4.97 7.83 0.05
CA ARG A 131 6.24 7.14 -0.17
C ARG A 131 7.09 7.09 1.09
N ASN A 132 7.75 5.97 1.30
CA ASN A 132 8.82 5.78 2.28
C ASN A 132 8.42 6.05 3.74
N ILE A 133 7.21 5.64 4.15
CA ILE A 133 6.69 5.77 5.52
C ILE A 133 6.66 4.40 6.20
N ARG A 134 7.04 4.36 7.47
CA ARG A 134 6.75 3.22 8.35
C ARG A 134 5.59 3.54 9.27
N SER A 135 4.67 2.60 9.42
CA SER A 135 3.61 2.67 10.44
C SER A 135 3.47 1.31 11.10
N ARG A 136 3.74 1.26 12.39
CA ARG A 136 3.56 0.06 13.24
C ARG A 136 2.73 0.44 14.44
N LEU A 137 1.53 -0.12 14.53
CA LEU A 137 0.55 0.31 15.55
C LEU A 137 1.03 -0.04 16.97
N GLY A 138 1.39 -1.28 17.21
CA GLY A 138 1.77 -1.81 18.51
C GLY A 138 0.61 -1.90 19.50
N THR A 139 0.98 -1.90 20.76
CA THR A 139 0.08 -1.82 21.92
C THR A 139 0.52 -0.63 22.78
N ILE A 140 -0.30 -0.21 23.76
CA ILE A 140 0.07 0.86 24.70
C ILE A 140 1.33 0.46 25.49
N GLY A 141 1.46 -0.83 25.82
CA GLY A 141 2.66 -1.37 26.46
C GLY A 141 2.80 -1.04 27.94
N ASP A 142 1.69 -0.68 28.62
CA ASP A 142 1.67 -0.42 30.05
C ASP A 142 1.64 -1.74 30.84
N PRO A 143 2.71 -2.10 31.58
CA PRO A 143 2.78 -3.36 32.30
C PRO A 143 1.79 -3.50 33.45
N SER A 144 1.19 -2.40 33.90
CA SER A 144 0.15 -2.39 34.95
C SER A 144 -1.24 -2.73 34.41
N LYS A 145 -1.40 -2.79 33.09
CA LYS A 145 -2.67 -3.02 32.41
C LYS A 145 -2.78 -4.41 31.81
N SER A 146 -4.00 -4.90 31.70
CA SER A 146 -4.31 -6.13 30.97
C SER A 146 -4.04 -5.97 29.46
N LYS A 147 -3.92 -7.07 28.70
CA LYS A 147 -3.82 -7.05 27.22
C LYS A 147 -4.96 -6.23 26.60
N LYS A 148 -6.19 -6.35 27.11
CA LYS A 148 -7.35 -5.62 26.58
C LYS A 148 -7.25 -4.11 26.79
N GLU A 149 -6.72 -3.65 27.90
CA GLU A 149 -6.51 -2.22 28.19
C GLU A 149 -5.32 -1.66 27.41
N ASN A 150 -4.37 -2.52 27.05
CA ASN A 150 -3.23 -2.17 26.22
C ASN A 150 -3.55 -2.20 24.71
N PHE A 151 -4.71 -2.73 24.31
CA PHE A 151 -5.11 -2.87 22.93
C PHE A 151 -5.36 -1.50 22.29
N ILE A 152 -4.78 -1.30 21.10
CA ILE A 152 -5.06 -0.15 20.23
C ILE A 152 -5.92 -0.64 19.07
N GLU A 153 -7.12 -0.08 18.92
CA GLU A 153 -8.08 -0.49 17.88
C GLU A 153 -7.63 -0.01 16.49
N GLY A 154 -7.71 -0.90 15.50
CA GLY A 154 -7.47 -0.64 14.11
C GLY A 154 -6.16 -1.18 13.56
N GLY A 155 -5.82 -0.74 12.35
CA GLY A 155 -4.63 -1.12 11.61
C GLY A 155 -3.56 -0.02 11.59
N ALA A 156 -2.39 -0.31 11.02
CA ALA A 156 -1.33 0.66 10.85
C ALA A 156 -1.73 1.77 9.87
N ILE A 157 -2.42 1.40 8.77
CA ILE A 157 -3.02 2.34 7.82
C ILE A 157 -4.38 1.85 7.34
N GLY A 158 -5.32 2.78 7.14
CA GLY A 158 -6.62 2.52 6.54
C GLY A 158 -6.98 3.57 5.50
N ILE A 159 -7.31 3.11 4.29
CA ILE A 159 -7.75 3.95 3.17
C ILE A 159 -8.96 3.27 2.54
N GLU A 160 -10.11 3.86 2.73
CA GLU A 160 -11.40 3.34 2.26
C GLU A 160 -12.16 4.45 1.56
N ASN A 161 -12.95 4.14 0.54
CA ASN A 161 -13.73 5.11 -0.24
C ASN A 161 -12.87 6.27 -0.79
N ALA A 162 -11.68 5.95 -1.27
CA ALA A 162 -10.69 6.88 -1.80
C ALA A 162 -10.49 6.69 -3.30
N CYS A 163 -9.91 7.66 -3.97
CA CYS A 163 -9.70 7.65 -5.40
C CYS A 163 -8.30 8.16 -5.78
N ASN A 164 -7.69 7.51 -6.77
CA ASN A 164 -6.41 7.91 -7.34
C ASN A 164 -5.29 7.98 -6.28
N ILE A 165 -4.98 6.84 -5.68
CA ILE A 165 -4.01 6.69 -4.59
C ILE A 165 -2.86 5.78 -5.02
N ILE A 166 -1.63 6.17 -4.72
CA ILE A 166 -0.48 5.28 -4.81
C ILE A 166 0.33 5.29 -3.51
N ILE A 167 0.61 4.08 -2.98
CA ILE A 167 1.47 3.85 -1.82
C ILE A 167 2.68 3.06 -2.30
N ASP A 168 3.87 3.56 -2.03
CA ASP A 168 5.10 3.01 -2.57
C ASP A 168 6.22 2.95 -1.52
N HIS A 169 6.96 1.83 -1.48
CA HIS A 169 8.11 1.64 -0.59
C HIS A 169 7.82 1.99 0.88
N CYS A 170 6.69 1.53 1.41
CA CYS A 170 6.29 1.71 2.80
C CYS A 170 6.40 0.40 3.60
N CYS A 171 6.35 0.52 4.93
CA CYS A 171 6.35 -0.65 5.81
C CYS A 171 5.23 -0.54 6.87
N PHE A 172 4.40 -1.57 6.97
CA PHE A 172 3.23 -1.62 7.85
C PHE A 172 3.25 -2.89 8.70
N GLY A 173 3.00 -2.75 10.01
CA GLY A 173 3.06 -3.92 10.89
C GLY A 173 2.49 -3.71 12.28
N TRP A 174 2.53 -4.76 13.07
CA TRP A 174 2.25 -4.78 14.51
C TRP A 174 0.86 -4.27 14.89
N SER A 175 -0.13 -4.56 14.05
CA SER A 175 -1.52 -4.18 14.35
C SER A 175 -2.29 -5.33 14.96
N GLY A 176 -3.19 -5.02 15.87
CA GLY A 176 -4.11 -5.99 16.45
C GLY A 176 -5.34 -6.30 15.59
N GLU A 177 -5.45 -5.67 14.41
CA GLU A 177 -6.38 -5.95 13.32
C GLU A 177 -5.59 -6.11 12.03
N GLU A 178 -6.11 -5.70 10.87
CA GLU A 178 -5.31 -5.70 9.62
C GLU A 178 -4.23 -4.62 9.67
N ASN A 179 -2.99 -4.96 9.29
CA ASN A 179 -1.93 -3.95 9.17
C ASN A 179 -2.29 -2.91 8.10
N VAL A 180 -2.86 -3.34 6.96
CA VAL A 180 -3.27 -2.48 5.85
C VAL A 180 -4.70 -2.76 5.44
N THR A 181 -5.55 -1.74 5.46
CA THR A 181 -6.92 -1.83 4.97
C THR A 181 -7.10 -0.89 3.78
N MET A 182 -7.37 -1.46 2.58
CA MET A 182 -7.64 -0.73 1.34
C MET A 182 -8.73 -1.43 0.55
N TYR A 183 -9.95 -0.92 0.59
CA TYR A 183 -11.07 -1.43 -0.21
C TYR A 183 -12.12 -0.32 -0.47
N ASP A 184 -13.08 -0.60 -1.33
CA ASP A 184 -14.06 0.38 -1.83
C ASP A 184 -13.36 1.64 -2.41
N ASN A 185 -12.18 1.45 -3.00
CA ASN A 185 -11.36 2.49 -3.60
C ASN A 185 -11.38 2.40 -5.12
N HIS A 186 -11.06 3.52 -5.78
CA HIS A 186 -10.96 3.60 -7.23
C HIS A 186 -9.56 4.05 -7.66
N TYR A 187 -9.01 3.42 -8.70
CA TYR A 187 -7.70 3.76 -9.25
C TYR A 187 -6.61 3.81 -8.19
N THR A 188 -6.41 2.70 -7.49
CA THR A 188 -5.42 2.62 -6.41
C THR A 188 -4.32 1.61 -6.67
N THR A 189 -3.11 1.93 -6.19
CA THR A 189 -1.96 1.02 -6.20
C THR A 189 -1.29 1.00 -4.82
N LEU A 190 -0.91 -0.20 -4.37
CA LEU A 190 0.04 -0.41 -3.28
C LEU A 190 1.17 -1.28 -3.80
N GLN A 191 2.39 -0.73 -3.85
CA GLN A 191 3.53 -1.40 -4.46
C GLN A 191 4.79 -1.34 -3.57
N TRP A 192 5.63 -2.36 -3.68
CA TRP A 192 6.93 -2.43 -3.04
C TRP A 192 6.91 -2.22 -1.52
N CYS A 193 5.82 -2.58 -0.85
CA CYS A 193 5.66 -2.44 0.58
C CYS A 193 5.99 -3.73 1.35
N ILE A 194 6.36 -3.60 2.62
CA ILE A 194 6.44 -4.71 3.57
C ILE A 194 5.23 -4.64 4.51
N ILE A 195 4.46 -5.73 4.59
CA ILE A 195 3.32 -5.89 5.50
C ILE A 195 3.59 -7.08 6.40
N HIS A 196 3.87 -6.84 7.67
CA HIS A 196 4.43 -7.87 8.51
C HIS A 196 3.81 -7.98 9.90
N GLU A 197 3.91 -9.16 10.48
CA GLU A 197 3.67 -9.43 11.91
C GLU A 197 2.40 -8.76 12.45
N GLY A 198 1.24 -9.06 11.87
CA GLY A 198 -0.03 -8.77 12.53
C GLY A 198 -0.05 -9.43 13.90
N LEU A 199 -0.34 -8.68 14.97
CA LEU A 199 -0.30 -9.17 16.35
C LEU A 199 -1.41 -10.19 16.59
N HIS A 200 -1.03 -11.43 16.95
CA HIS A 200 -1.96 -12.53 17.06
C HIS A 200 -2.91 -12.37 18.27
N ASP A 201 -2.38 -12.06 19.45
CA ASP A 201 -3.16 -11.85 20.68
C ASP A 201 -2.81 -10.51 21.34
N ALA A 202 -3.18 -9.42 20.69
CA ALA A 202 -3.01 -8.06 21.19
C ALA A 202 -4.09 -7.62 22.20
N GLY A 203 -5.06 -8.48 22.54
CA GLY A 203 -6.17 -8.16 23.44
C GLY A 203 -7.45 -7.68 22.76
N HIS A 204 -7.64 -7.96 21.47
CA HIS A 204 -8.84 -7.57 20.74
C HIS A 204 -10.11 -8.27 21.29
N LYS A 205 -11.23 -7.52 21.40
CA LYS A 205 -12.53 -8.00 21.96
C LYS A 205 -13.13 -9.24 21.31
N LYS A 206 -12.74 -9.55 20.05
CA LYS A 206 -13.18 -10.74 19.31
C LYS A 206 -12.17 -11.89 19.38
N GLY A 207 -11.17 -11.85 20.25
CA GLY A 207 -10.10 -12.83 20.38
C GLY A 207 -8.95 -12.62 19.42
N VAL A 208 -8.20 -13.67 19.14
CA VAL A 208 -6.97 -13.67 18.35
C VAL A 208 -7.17 -13.22 16.90
N ARG A 209 -6.16 -12.52 16.36
CA ARG A 209 -6.17 -11.89 15.04
C ARG A 209 -4.92 -12.24 14.20
N GLY A 210 -3.90 -11.39 14.20
CA GLY A 210 -2.68 -11.57 13.43
C GLY A 210 -2.85 -11.36 11.93
N TYR A 211 -3.56 -10.29 11.53
CA TYR A 211 -3.98 -10.10 10.14
C TYR A 211 -3.04 -9.18 9.35
N GLY A 212 -2.65 -9.62 8.14
CA GLY A 212 -1.83 -8.83 7.24
C GLY A 212 -2.62 -7.68 6.60
N ALA A 213 -3.53 -8.00 5.70
CA ALA A 213 -4.20 -6.97 4.90
C ALA A 213 -5.63 -7.36 4.51
N GLN A 214 -6.46 -6.33 4.32
CA GLN A 214 -7.75 -6.43 3.65
C GLN A 214 -7.74 -5.52 2.43
N TRP A 215 -7.73 -6.12 1.24
CA TRP A 215 -7.58 -5.43 -0.04
C TRP A 215 -8.77 -5.66 -0.95
N GLY A 216 -9.11 -4.63 -1.71
CA GLY A 216 -10.18 -4.64 -2.69
C GLY A 216 -10.17 -3.33 -3.47
N GLY A 217 -11.23 -3.06 -4.21
CA GLY A 217 -11.40 -1.85 -5.02
C GLY A 217 -11.72 -2.14 -6.47
N SER A 218 -12.07 -1.10 -7.21
CA SER A 218 -12.53 -1.18 -8.59
C SER A 218 -12.16 0.08 -9.40
N PRO A 219 -11.05 0.10 -10.16
CA PRO A 219 -9.98 -0.88 -10.16
C PRO A 219 -8.90 -0.66 -9.09
N ALA A 220 -8.16 -1.71 -8.73
CA ALA A 220 -7.05 -1.64 -7.79
C ALA A 220 -5.90 -2.59 -8.15
N THR A 221 -4.67 -2.20 -7.83
CA THR A 221 -3.46 -3.02 -8.03
C THR A 221 -2.65 -3.14 -6.75
N PHE A 222 -2.26 -4.38 -6.44
CA PHE A 222 -1.38 -4.72 -5.32
C PHE A 222 -0.23 -5.56 -5.87
N HIS A 223 0.98 -4.98 -5.97
CA HIS A 223 2.07 -5.68 -6.62
C HIS A 223 3.43 -5.49 -5.96
N HIS A 224 4.28 -6.49 -6.10
CA HIS A 224 5.64 -6.51 -5.56
C HIS A 224 5.74 -6.22 -4.05
N ASN A 225 4.72 -6.60 -3.27
CA ASN A 225 4.72 -6.46 -1.83
C ASN A 225 5.24 -7.74 -1.16
N LEU A 226 5.86 -7.59 0.01
CA LEU A 226 6.18 -8.67 0.93
C LEU A 226 5.14 -8.72 2.05
N LEU A 227 4.41 -9.83 2.17
CA LEU A 227 3.54 -10.12 3.30
C LEU A 227 4.16 -11.26 4.11
N ALA A 228 4.64 -10.96 5.32
CA ALA A 228 5.40 -11.92 6.13
C ALA A 228 4.89 -12.02 7.58
N HIS A 229 4.86 -13.24 8.13
CA HIS A 229 4.54 -13.50 9.53
C HIS A 229 3.15 -13.00 9.98
N ASN A 230 2.18 -13.00 9.08
CA ASN A 230 0.80 -12.73 9.43
C ASN A 230 0.06 -14.07 9.62
N ASP A 231 -0.60 -14.27 10.77
CA ASP A 231 -1.33 -15.53 11.03
C ASP A 231 -2.39 -15.79 9.96
N SER A 232 -3.00 -14.71 9.43
CA SER A 232 -4.02 -14.78 8.38
C SER A 232 -4.03 -13.51 7.53
N ARG A 233 -4.78 -13.52 6.44
CA ARG A 233 -5.01 -12.37 5.55
C ARG A 233 -3.74 -11.82 4.90
N SER A 234 -3.02 -12.69 4.24
CA SER A 234 -1.86 -12.28 3.44
C SER A 234 -2.13 -12.36 1.91
N ALA A 235 -3.23 -11.71 1.37
CA ALA A 235 -4.21 -10.81 1.97
C ALA A 235 -5.60 -11.45 2.03
N ARG A 236 -6.57 -10.83 2.75
CA ARG A 236 -7.99 -11.03 2.47
C ARG A 236 -8.39 -10.17 1.28
N ILE A 237 -8.97 -10.80 0.26
CA ILE A 237 -9.53 -10.10 -0.89
C ILE A 237 -10.98 -9.75 -0.57
N ASN A 238 -11.24 -8.44 -0.37
CA ASN A 238 -12.58 -7.96 -0.08
C ASN A 238 -13.43 -8.04 -1.33
N GLY A 239 -14.46 -8.89 -1.29
CA GLY A 239 -15.38 -9.04 -2.41
C GLY A 239 -16.41 -7.91 -2.49
N ALA A 240 -17.26 -7.96 -3.52
CA ALA A 240 -18.40 -7.05 -3.70
C ALA A 240 -19.48 -7.35 -2.65
N SER A 241 -19.20 -7.03 -1.39
CA SER A 241 -20.04 -7.41 -0.25
C SER A 241 -20.63 -6.22 0.51
N ASN A 242 -20.22 -5.00 0.16
CA ASN A 242 -20.73 -3.77 0.78
C ASN A 242 -21.89 -3.19 -0.05
N PRO A 243 -23.15 -3.24 0.42
CA PRO A 243 -24.30 -2.71 -0.34
C PRO A 243 -24.28 -1.18 -0.49
N LYS A 244 -23.43 -0.46 0.27
CA LYS A 244 -23.23 0.98 0.20
C LYS A 244 -21.96 1.37 -0.54
N GLY A 245 -21.07 0.42 -0.79
CA GLY A 245 -19.82 0.60 -1.55
C GLY A 245 -19.99 0.16 -3.00
N ASP A 246 -18.83 -0.11 -3.63
CA ASP A 246 -18.83 -0.63 -5.00
C ASP A 246 -19.47 -2.02 -5.08
N LYS A 247 -20.35 -2.16 -6.05
CA LYS A 247 -20.87 -3.47 -6.42
C LYS A 247 -19.88 -4.29 -7.25
N ASN A 248 -18.89 -3.61 -7.83
CA ASN A 248 -17.90 -4.22 -8.70
C ASN A 248 -16.54 -4.22 -8.01
N VAL A 249 -15.80 -5.28 -8.23
CA VAL A 249 -14.39 -5.40 -7.83
C VAL A 249 -13.61 -5.79 -9.08
N PHE A 250 -12.57 -5.01 -9.40
CA PHE A 250 -11.54 -5.40 -10.36
C PHE A 250 -10.19 -5.23 -9.69
N LEU A 251 -9.49 -6.33 -9.45
CA LEU A 251 -8.28 -6.33 -8.64
C LEU A 251 -7.15 -7.11 -9.32
N GLU A 252 -5.96 -6.52 -9.33
CA GLU A 252 -4.72 -7.18 -9.69
C GLU A 252 -3.86 -7.46 -8.46
N TYR A 253 -3.52 -8.71 -8.23
CA TYR A 253 -2.58 -9.19 -7.20
C TYR A 253 -1.38 -9.82 -7.92
N ILE A 254 -0.33 -9.01 -8.15
CA ILE A 254 0.74 -9.34 -9.11
C ILE A 254 2.09 -9.36 -8.42
N ASN A 255 2.87 -10.44 -8.63
CA ASN A 255 4.27 -10.52 -8.21
C ASN A 255 4.52 -10.22 -6.71
N ASN A 256 3.54 -10.48 -5.84
CA ASN A 256 3.74 -10.37 -4.39
C ASN A 256 4.45 -11.61 -3.85
N VAL A 257 5.08 -11.46 -2.70
CA VAL A 257 5.72 -12.54 -1.94
C VAL A 257 5.00 -12.72 -0.62
N ASN A 258 4.51 -13.93 -0.37
CA ASN A 258 3.85 -14.30 0.88
C ASN A 258 4.72 -15.31 1.63
N TYR A 259 5.02 -15.04 2.88
CA TYR A 259 5.85 -15.91 3.72
C TYR A 259 5.24 -16.18 5.09
N ASN A 260 5.34 -17.43 5.52
CA ASN A 260 5.11 -17.89 6.90
C ASN A 260 3.75 -17.45 7.47
N TRP A 261 2.67 -17.71 6.75
CA TRP A 261 1.31 -17.54 7.26
C TRP A 261 0.93 -18.68 8.21
N GLY A 262 0.15 -18.40 9.24
CA GLY A 262 -0.14 -19.35 10.31
C GLY A 262 -1.36 -20.24 10.10
N ARG A 263 -2.16 -20.02 9.04
CA ARG A 263 -3.39 -20.77 8.75
C ARG A 263 -3.27 -21.63 7.50
N ARG A 264 -4.34 -22.36 7.17
CA ARG A 264 -4.38 -23.25 6.01
C ARG A 264 -4.04 -22.55 4.70
N ASN A 265 -4.59 -21.37 4.50
CA ASN A 265 -4.45 -20.57 3.28
C ASN A 265 -3.74 -19.24 3.59
N SER A 266 -2.92 -18.77 2.67
CA SER A 266 -2.28 -17.46 2.74
C SER A 266 -3.31 -16.34 2.50
N CYS A 267 -4.03 -16.43 1.38
CA CYS A 267 -5.09 -15.50 0.99
C CYS A 267 -6.47 -16.14 1.12
N TYR A 268 -7.51 -15.31 1.21
CA TYR A 268 -8.89 -15.75 1.04
C TYR A 268 -9.80 -14.58 0.66
N GLY A 269 -11.00 -14.87 0.20
CA GLY A 269 -12.00 -13.85 -0.08
C GLY A 269 -12.75 -14.06 -1.38
N GLY A 270 -13.19 -12.96 -1.99
CA GLY A 270 -13.92 -12.97 -3.27
C GLY A 270 -15.42 -13.11 -3.12
N GLU A 271 -15.98 -12.82 -1.94
CA GLU A 271 -17.43 -12.91 -1.71
C GLU A 271 -18.18 -11.90 -2.57
N ASN A 272 -19.02 -12.38 -3.49
CA ASN A 272 -19.89 -11.54 -4.30
C ASN A 272 -21.32 -11.56 -3.74
N GLU A 273 -21.60 -10.63 -2.83
CA GLU A 273 -22.85 -10.52 -2.08
C GLU A 273 -23.60 -9.21 -2.38
N ALA A 274 -23.15 -8.41 -3.34
CA ALA A 274 -23.67 -7.04 -3.54
C ALA A 274 -25.00 -6.96 -4.30
N GLY A 275 -25.51 -8.08 -4.80
CA GLY A 275 -26.78 -8.18 -5.49
C GLY A 275 -26.63 -8.36 -7.00
N GLU A 276 -27.75 -8.37 -7.69
CA GLU A 276 -27.80 -8.54 -9.14
C GLU A 276 -27.00 -7.46 -9.88
N GLY A 277 -26.30 -7.85 -10.92
CA GLY A 277 -25.44 -6.97 -11.72
C GLY A 277 -24.09 -6.61 -11.07
N SER A 278 -23.75 -7.18 -9.91
CA SER A 278 -22.43 -7.06 -9.33
C SER A 278 -21.40 -7.96 -10.02
N SER A 279 -20.17 -7.51 -10.13
CA SER A 279 -19.04 -8.30 -10.63
C SER A 279 -17.89 -8.34 -9.62
N HIS A 280 -17.18 -9.46 -9.60
CA HIS A 280 -15.95 -9.60 -8.84
C HIS A 280 -14.92 -10.31 -9.72
N GLU A 281 -13.90 -9.57 -10.13
CA GLU A 281 -12.89 -10.01 -11.09
C GLU A 281 -11.49 -9.82 -10.52
N CYS A 282 -10.69 -10.88 -10.49
CA CYS A 282 -9.35 -10.86 -9.92
C CYS A 282 -8.30 -11.53 -10.81
N ASN A 283 -7.20 -10.83 -11.02
CA ASN A 283 -5.97 -11.36 -11.60
C ASN A 283 -4.95 -11.67 -10.49
N PHE A 284 -4.60 -12.93 -10.31
CA PHE A 284 -3.54 -13.39 -9.40
C PHE A 284 -2.42 -13.99 -10.23
N ILE A 285 -1.33 -13.23 -10.43
CA ILE A 285 -0.33 -13.61 -11.42
C ILE A 285 1.09 -13.47 -10.86
N GLY A 286 1.89 -14.52 -11.04
CA GLY A 286 3.32 -14.47 -10.78
C GLY A 286 3.70 -14.26 -9.32
N ASN A 287 2.83 -14.57 -8.38
CA ASN A 287 3.10 -14.45 -6.95
C ASN A 287 3.94 -15.63 -6.44
N TYR A 288 4.76 -15.37 -5.43
CA TYR A 288 5.59 -16.38 -4.78
C TYR A 288 5.11 -16.63 -3.35
N TYR A 289 4.71 -17.86 -3.06
CA TYR A 289 4.27 -18.31 -1.75
C TYR A 289 5.35 -19.20 -1.15
N LYS A 290 5.96 -18.75 -0.05
CA LYS A 290 6.95 -19.51 0.71
C LYS A 290 6.35 -19.95 2.04
N PRO A 291 5.87 -21.21 2.18
CA PRO A 291 5.46 -21.74 3.46
C PRO A 291 6.62 -21.66 4.45
N GLY A 292 6.36 -21.19 5.67
CA GLY A 292 7.33 -21.14 6.75
C GLY A 292 6.96 -22.10 7.87
N PRO A 293 7.70 -22.10 8.97
CA PRO A 293 7.46 -23.04 10.07
C PRO A 293 6.14 -22.83 10.84
N ALA A 294 5.48 -21.66 10.68
CA ALA A 294 4.15 -21.43 11.24
C ALA A 294 3.03 -22.08 10.42
N HIS A 295 3.30 -22.36 9.13
CA HIS A 295 2.28 -22.87 8.22
C HIS A 295 2.03 -24.36 8.42
N PRO A 296 0.79 -24.82 8.58
CA PRO A 296 0.44 -26.23 8.46
C PRO A 296 0.68 -26.74 7.02
N ALA A 297 0.86 -28.02 6.84
CA ALA A 297 1.29 -28.64 5.58
C ALA A 297 0.25 -28.63 4.43
N ASP A 298 -0.68 -27.69 4.40
CA ASP A 298 -1.69 -27.53 3.37
C ASP A 298 -1.19 -26.72 2.16
N ASN A 299 -1.40 -27.23 0.95
CA ASN A 299 -0.93 -26.59 -0.28
C ASN A 299 -2.01 -25.68 -0.88
N VAL A 300 -2.57 -24.75 -0.09
CA VAL A 300 -3.58 -23.79 -0.54
C VAL A 300 -3.04 -22.36 -0.43
N PHE A 301 -2.87 -21.68 -1.57
CA PHE A 301 -2.43 -20.30 -1.52
C PHE A 301 -3.60 -19.31 -1.35
N ILE A 302 -4.79 -19.65 -1.87
CA ILE A 302 -6.00 -18.86 -1.70
C ILE A 302 -7.22 -19.74 -1.48
N GLU A 303 -8.13 -19.30 -0.62
CA GLU A 303 -9.44 -19.89 -0.40
C GLU A 303 -10.53 -18.95 -0.95
N LEU A 304 -11.29 -19.41 -1.95
CA LEU A 304 -12.48 -18.70 -2.43
C LEU A 304 -13.59 -18.87 -1.41
N SER A 305 -14.04 -17.77 -0.81
CA SER A 305 -14.87 -17.78 0.40
C SER A 305 -16.34 -17.95 0.11
N HIS A 306 -17.03 -18.66 1.01
CA HIS A 306 -18.49 -18.70 1.06
C HIS A 306 -19.06 -17.33 1.49
N ALA A 307 -20.36 -17.15 1.29
CA ALA A 307 -21.09 -16.00 1.77
C ALA A 307 -20.96 -15.83 3.29
N ARG A 308 -20.94 -14.60 3.77
CA ARG A 308 -20.99 -14.32 5.21
C ARG A 308 -22.31 -14.82 5.80
N LYS A 309 -22.30 -15.15 7.10
CA LYS A 309 -23.48 -15.64 7.81
C LYS A 309 -24.70 -14.74 7.54
N GLY A 310 -25.78 -15.33 7.06
CA GLY A 310 -27.02 -14.62 6.74
C GLY A 310 -27.01 -13.88 5.39
N LYS A 311 -25.99 -14.12 4.53
CA LYS A 311 -25.88 -13.61 3.18
C LYS A 311 -25.84 -14.78 2.18
N GLN A 312 -26.09 -14.47 0.92
CA GLN A 312 -25.88 -15.37 -0.21
C GLN A 312 -24.91 -14.75 -1.20
N LEU A 313 -24.12 -15.57 -1.88
CA LEU A 313 -23.39 -15.14 -3.07
C LEU A 313 -24.40 -14.95 -4.21
N THR A 314 -24.32 -13.81 -4.89
CA THR A 314 -25.26 -13.45 -5.96
C THR A 314 -24.83 -13.99 -7.31
N SER A 315 -23.50 -14.15 -7.50
CA SER A 315 -22.87 -14.70 -8.69
C SER A 315 -21.47 -15.21 -8.35
N PRO A 316 -20.85 -16.05 -9.19
CA PRO A 316 -19.46 -16.44 -8.99
C PRO A 316 -18.53 -15.25 -9.14
N SER A 317 -17.48 -15.19 -8.33
CA SER A 317 -16.30 -14.35 -8.61
C SER A 317 -15.46 -15.00 -9.71
N ILE A 318 -14.86 -14.17 -10.57
CA ILE A 318 -14.08 -14.62 -11.72
C ILE A 318 -12.60 -14.41 -11.46
N TRP A 319 -11.80 -15.44 -11.63
CA TRP A 319 -10.38 -15.44 -11.29
C TRP A 319 -9.51 -15.89 -12.45
N TYR A 320 -8.40 -15.16 -12.64
CA TYR A 320 -7.31 -15.62 -13.47
C TYR A 320 -6.09 -15.92 -12.61
N PHE A 321 -5.73 -17.18 -12.49
CA PHE A 321 -4.53 -17.64 -11.79
C PHE A 321 -3.49 -18.10 -12.81
N ASN A 322 -2.31 -17.47 -12.82
CA ASN A 322 -1.23 -17.85 -13.73
C ASN A 322 0.16 -17.57 -13.15
N GLY A 323 1.06 -18.52 -13.32
CA GLY A 323 2.46 -18.35 -12.96
C GLY A 323 2.76 -18.18 -11.46
N ASN A 324 1.77 -18.43 -10.58
CA ASN A 324 2.00 -18.44 -9.14
C ASN A 324 2.79 -19.69 -8.74
N VAL A 325 3.72 -19.51 -7.83
CA VAL A 325 4.60 -20.58 -7.34
C VAL A 325 4.43 -20.72 -5.83
N MET A 326 4.20 -21.96 -5.37
CA MET A 326 4.34 -22.32 -3.96
C MET A 326 5.63 -23.12 -3.80
N GLU A 327 6.53 -22.65 -2.95
CA GLU A 327 7.85 -23.28 -2.70
C GLU A 327 7.67 -24.72 -2.19
N GLY A 328 8.42 -25.64 -2.76
CA GLY A 328 8.29 -27.06 -2.42
C GLY A 328 7.18 -27.83 -3.14
N VAL A 329 6.27 -27.14 -3.84
CA VAL A 329 5.11 -27.77 -4.50
C VAL A 329 5.25 -27.72 -6.02
N LYS A 330 5.09 -28.88 -6.67
CA LYS A 330 5.02 -28.98 -8.14
C LYS A 330 3.57 -28.99 -8.58
N ALA A 331 3.03 -27.85 -8.98
CA ALA A 331 1.69 -27.72 -9.54
C ALA A 331 1.79 -27.41 -11.04
N LYS A 332 1.09 -28.21 -11.87
CA LYS A 332 0.97 -27.93 -13.32
C LYS A 332 -0.08 -26.86 -13.63
N ASP A 333 -1.10 -26.77 -12.78
CA ASP A 333 -2.17 -25.78 -12.87
C ASP A 333 -2.32 -25.12 -11.49
N ASN A 334 -2.37 -23.78 -11.46
CA ASN A 334 -2.54 -23.03 -10.21
C ASN A 334 -3.87 -23.35 -9.51
N TRP A 335 -4.90 -23.73 -10.24
CA TRP A 335 -6.19 -24.10 -9.68
C TRP A 335 -6.14 -25.31 -8.74
N THR A 336 -5.12 -26.16 -8.84
CA THR A 336 -4.89 -27.26 -7.88
C THR A 336 -4.48 -26.79 -6.49
N LEU A 337 -4.09 -25.52 -6.35
CA LEU A 337 -3.66 -24.88 -5.10
C LEU A 337 -4.74 -23.87 -4.58
N VAL A 338 -5.95 -23.94 -5.13
CA VAL A 338 -7.08 -23.07 -4.77
C VAL A 338 -8.09 -23.85 -3.96
N GLY A 339 -8.42 -23.38 -2.77
CA GLY A 339 -9.58 -23.86 -2.01
C GLY A 339 -10.86 -23.19 -2.49
N ASN A 340 -11.98 -23.90 -2.45
CA ASN A 340 -13.27 -23.39 -2.92
C ASN A 340 -14.38 -23.72 -1.93
N GLN A 341 -14.94 -22.70 -1.31
CA GLN A 341 -16.09 -22.80 -0.39
C GLN A 341 -17.30 -22.00 -0.89
N THR A 342 -17.29 -21.53 -2.14
CA THR A 342 -18.31 -20.60 -2.66
C THR A 342 -19.66 -21.26 -2.96
N GLY A 343 -19.68 -22.57 -3.20
CA GLY A 343 -20.82 -23.28 -3.73
C GLY A 343 -20.91 -23.27 -5.28
N PHE A 344 -20.10 -22.45 -5.96
CA PHE A 344 -19.94 -22.49 -7.43
C PHE A 344 -18.82 -23.46 -7.80
N SER A 345 -18.89 -24.05 -9.00
CA SER A 345 -17.81 -24.91 -9.52
C SER A 345 -16.55 -24.07 -9.85
N MET A 346 -15.40 -24.72 -9.91
CA MET A 346 -14.16 -24.08 -10.36
C MET A 346 -14.28 -23.53 -11.79
N GLU A 347 -14.98 -24.28 -12.67
CA GLU A 347 -15.18 -23.87 -14.06
C GLU A 347 -16.04 -22.60 -14.19
N GLN A 348 -17.00 -22.39 -13.32
CA GLN A 348 -17.79 -21.15 -13.27
C GLN A 348 -17.00 -19.94 -12.83
N GLN A 349 -15.88 -20.14 -12.14
CA GLN A 349 -15.04 -19.09 -11.54
C GLN A 349 -13.75 -18.87 -12.33
N LYS A 350 -13.42 -19.73 -13.29
CA LYS A 350 -12.14 -19.74 -14.01
C LYS A 350 -12.15 -18.83 -15.24
N SER A 351 -11.24 -17.88 -15.30
CA SER A 351 -10.86 -17.23 -16.55
C SER A 351 -9.65 -17.93 -17.18
N VAL A 352 -9.70 -18.15 -18.49
CA VAL A 352 -8.59 -18.76 -19.28
C VAL A 352 -7.55 -17.74 -19.74
N LYS A 353 -7.83 -16.43 -19.58
CA LYS A 353 -6.94 -15.31 -19.93
C LYS A 353 -6.99 -14.24 -18.86
N ARG A 354 -5.94 -13.40 -18.80
CA ARG A 354 -5.91 -12.23 -17.91
C ARG A 354 -7.17 -11.39 -18.17
N LEU A 355 -7.87 -11.07 -17.10
CA LEU A 355 -9.03 -10.21 -17.12
C LEU A 355 -8.58 -8.79 -17.42
N GLN A 356 -9.23 -8.15 -18.37
CA GLN A 356 -8.93 -6.78 -18.76
C GLN A 356 -10.08 -6.19 -19.57
N THR A 357 -10.23 -4.88 -19.51
CA THR A 357 -11.08 -4.11 -20.43
C THR A 357 -10.19 -3.21 -21.29
N ALA A 358 -10.74 -2.66 -22.38
CA ALA A 358 -10.00 -1.73 -23.22
C ALA A 358 -9.47 -0.52 -22.40
N ASP A 359 -10.26 -0.04 -21.46
CA ASP A 359 -9.95 1.12 -20.61
C ASP A 359 -8.83 0.84 -19.60
N TYR A 360 -8.52 -0.43 -19.30
CA TYR A 360 -7.54 -0.81 -18.28
C TYR A 360 -6.18 -1.23 -18.86
N GLN A 361 -6.03 -1.36 -20.17
CA GLN A 361 -4.80 -1.88 -20.78
C GLN A 361 -3.54 -1.10 -20.41
N ASP A 362 -3.64 0.23 -20.37
CA ASP A 362 -2.52 1.08 -20.01
C ASP A 362 -2.09 0.92 -18.53
N TYR A 363 -3.00 0.52 -17.65
CA TYR A 363 -2.74 0.38 -16.21
C TYR A 363 -2.17 -0.98 -15.80
N LEU A 364 -2.23 -1.98 -16.67
CA LEU A 364 -1.83 -3.34 -16.31
C LEU A 364 -0.33 -3.43 -16.02
N VAL A 365 0.01 -3.95 -14.85
CA VAL A 365 1.41 -4.15 -14.44
C VAL A 365 2.10 -5.19 -15.31
N LYS A 366 3.37 -4.94 -15.66
CA LYS A 366 4.20 -5.90 -16.35
C LYS A 366 4.56 -7.06 -15.43
N VAL A 367 4.10 -8.26 -15.80
CA VAL A 367 4.30 -9.47 -14.99
C VAL A 367 5.72 -9.99 -15.12
N GLU A 368 6.36 -10.26 -14.00
CA GLU A 368 7.61 -11.03 -13.89
C GLU A 368 7.33 -12.50 -13.56
N SER A 369 8.31 -13.39 -13.76
CA SER A 369 8.19 -14.74 -13.18
C SER A 369 8.19 -14.66 -11.65
N ALA A 370 7.42 -15.53 -10.98
CA ALA A 370 7.34 -15.54 -9.51
C ALA A 370 8.70 -15.63 -8.83
N LYS A 371 9.65 -16.39 -9.37
CA LYS A 371 11.03 -16.49 -8.84
C LYS A 371 11.82 -15.19 -8.98
N LYS A 372 11.62 -14.44 -10.06
CA LYS A 372 12.23 -13.12 -10.26
C LYS A 372 11.61 -12.11 -9.31
N ALA A 373 10.29 -12.12 -9.19
CA ALA A 373 9.56 -11.28 -8.24
C ALA A 373 10.02 -11.54 -6.80
N TYR A 374 10.18 -12.80 -6.39
CA TYR A 374 10.71 -13.15 -5.07
C TYR A 374 12.06 -12.44 -4.80
N LYS A 375 13.02 -12.55 -5.73
CA LYS A 375 14.31 -11.87 -5.59
C LYS A 375 14.14 -10.35 -5.50
N ASN A 376 13.42 -9.75 -6.44
CA ASN A 376 13.26 -8.30 -6.53
C ASN A 376 12.54 -7.73 -5.30
N VAL A 377 11.51 -8.41 -4.80
CA VAL A 377 10.77 -7.99 -3.60
C VAL A 377 11.67 -8.02 -2.36
N LEU A 378 12.46 -9.07 -2.17
CA LEU A 378 13.39 -9.14 -1.03
C LEU A 378 14.48 -8.08 -1.11
N ASP A 379 14.89 -7.70 -2.30
CA ASP A 379 15.94 -6.70 -2.49
C ASP A 379 15.38 -5.27 -2.31
N LYS A 380 14.14 -4.98 -2.75
CA LYS A 380 13.62 -3.62 -2.91
C LYS A 380 12.44 -3.23 -2.03
N ALA A 381 11.55 -4.16 -1.62
CA ALA A 381 10.35 -3.81 -0.87
C ALA A 381 10.67 -3.23 0.52
N GLY A 382 9.77 -2.37 1.02
CA GLY A 382 9.95 -1.60 2.24
C GLY A 382 10.61 -0.25 1.98
N THR A 383 10.99 0.43 3.06
CA THR A 383 11.62 1.75 2.93
C THR A 383 13.04 1.67 2.36
N ILE A 384 13.48 2.73 1.69
CA ILE A 384 14.82 2.78 1.05
C ILE A 384 15.96 2.60 2.06
N HIS A 385 15.77 3.07 3.29
CA HIS A 385 16.69 2.86 4.41
C HIS A 385 16.02 1.95 5.44
N ARG A 386 15.95 0.63 5.12
CA ARG A 386 15.33 -0.37 5.99
C ARG A 386 15.87 -0.28 7.41
N ASP A 387 14.98 -0.18 8.39
CA ASP A 387 15.35 -0.26 9.80
C ASP A 387 15.69 -1.71 10.23
N ALA A 388 16.05 -1.89 11.50
CA ALA A 388 16.41 -3.21 12.03
C ALA A 388 15.28 -4.24 11.88
N VAL A 389 14.01 -3.80 12.01
CA VAL A 389 12.85 -4.69 11.87
C VAL A 389 12.66 -5.12 10.41
N GLU A 390 12.70 -4.18 9.47
CA GLU A 390 12.58 -4.51 8.04
C GLU A 390 13.72 -5.43 7.56
N ARG A 391 14.96 -5.17 7.99
CA ARG A 391 16.11 -6.04 7.68
C ARG A 391 15.92 -7.44 8.23
N ARG A 392 15.43 -7.58 9.46
CA ARG A 392 15.16 -8.87 10.08
C ARG A 392 14.05 -9.63 9.33
N ILE A 393 12.92 -8.98 9.02
CA ILE A 393 11.82 -9.60 8.25
C ILE A 393 12.35 -10.16 6.92
N VAL A 394 13.13 -9.39 6.19
CA VAL A 394 13.71 -9.85 4.92
C VAL A 394 14.66 -11.04 5.13
N GLU A 395 15.46 -11.03 6.19
CA GLU A 395 16.37 -12.15 6.51
C GLU A 395 15.61 -13.41 6.94
N ASP A 396 14.55 -13.27 7.74
CA ASP A 396 13.67 -14.38 8.10
C ASP A 396 13.07 -15.05 6.85
N VAL A 397 12.68 -14.25 5.84
CA VAL A 397 12.19 -14.76 4.56
C VAL A 397 13.31 -15.47 3.77
N ARG A 398 14.51 -14.91 3.72
CA ARG A 398 15.65 -15.50 2.99
C ARG A 398 16.07 -16.81 3.61
N SER A 399 16.32 -16.83 4.90
CA SER A 399 16.77 -18.02 5.64
C SER A 399 15.68 -19.07 5.78
N GLY A 400 14.40 -18.68 5.82
CA GLY A 400 13.28 -19.57 6.17
C GLY A 400 13.17 -19.83 7.68
N HIS A 401 13.93 -19.10 8.50
CA HIS A 401 14.02 -19.30 9.95
C HIS A 401 13.65 -18.02 10.71
N PRO A 402 12.37 -17.85 11.09
CA PRO A 402 11.95 -16.72 11.92
C PRO A 402 12.67 -16.69 13.26
N LYS A 403 13.13 -15.50 13.66
CA LYS A 403 13.88 -15.32 14.90
C LYS A 403 12.99 -15.33 16.15
N TYR A 404 11.76 -14.85 16.04
CA TYR A 404 10.88 -14.62 17.18
C TYR A 404 9.57 -15.40 17.07
N GLN A 405 8.88 -15.54 18.21
CA GLN A 405 7.50 -16.04 18.29
C GLN A 405 6.82 -15.53 19.53
N GLY A 406 5.50 -15.34 19.48
CA GLY A 406 4.64 -15.06 20.62
C GLY A 406 4.20 -16.34 21.35
N GLN A 407 3.74 -16.19 22.57
CA GLN A 407 3.29 -17.30 23.40
C GLN A 407 1.91 -17.83 23.00
N SER A 408 1.00 -16.93 22.54
CA SER A 408 -0.39 -17.31 22.28
C SER A 408 -0.53 -18.23 21.07
N ALA A 409 0.08 -17.86 19.92
CA ALA A 409 0.07 -18.72 18.74
C ALA A 409 0.98 -19.93 18.89
N ASN A 410 2.07 -19.78 19.62
CA ASN A 410 3.15 -20.78 19.75
C ASN A 410 3.64 -21.27 18.37
N LYS A 411 3.82 -20.34 17.43
CA LYS A 411 4.24 -20.60 16.05
C LYS A 411 5.40 -19.68 15.70
N PRO A 412 6.53 -20.19 15.17
CA PRO A 412 7.67 -19.36 14.79
C PRO A 412 7.27 -18.24 13.82
N GLY A 413 7.66 -16.99 14.11
CA GLY A 413 7.34 -15.80 13.32
C GLY A 413 6.01 -15.14 13.68
N ILE A 414 5.08 -15.78 14.34
CA ILE A 414 3.81 -15.20 14.76
C ILE A 414 3.96 -14.63 16.18
N ILE A 415 3.77 -13.32 16.36
CA ILE A 415 3.98 -12.60 17.62
C ILE A 415 2.67 -12.03 18.18
N ASP A 416 2.63 -11.77 19.48
CA ASP A 416 1.48 -11.20 20.19
C ASP A 416 1.65 -9.70 20.44
N SER A 417 2.89 -9.26 20.57
CA SER A 417 3.26 -7.87 20.88
C SER A 417 4.62 -7.49 20.30
N PRO A 418 4.94 -6.19 20.18
CA PRO A 418 6.29 -5.76 19.79
C PRO A 418 7.40 -6.30 20.73
N ALA A 419 7.10 -6.52 22.00
CA ALA A 419 8.06 -7.04 22.97
C ALA A 419 8.57 -8.45 22.64
N ASP A 420 7.76 -9.27 21.96
CA ASP A 420 8.17 -10.60 21.50
C ASP A 420 9.25 -10.54 20.40
N ALA A 421 9.47 -9.37 19.82
CA ALA A 421 10.43 -9.13 18.73
C ALA A 421 11.48 -8.06 19.09
N ASP A 422 12.02 -8.10 20.30
CA ASP A 422 13.00 -7.17 20.87
C ASP A 422 12.48 -5.70 21.00
N GLY A 423 11.17 -5.46 20.84
CA GLY A 423 10.55 -4.15 21.01
C GLY A 423 10.79 -3.18 19.85
N TRP A 424 10.68 -1.90 20.16
CA TRP A 424 10.77 -0.83 19.17
C TRP A 424 12.23 -0.54 18.75
N PRO A 425 12.49 -0.33 17.46
CA PRO A 425 13.82 0.04 16.99
C PRO A 425 14.24 1.41 17.54
N GLN A 426 15.54 1.62 17.63
CA GLN A 426 16.13 2.92 18.02
C GLN A 426 16.53 3.67 16.76
N TYR A 427 16.19 4.95 16.69
CA TYR A 427 16.56 5.84 15.59
C TYR A 427 17.54 6.88 16.10
N ALA A 428 18.65 7.06 15.40
CA ALA A 428 19.58 8.13 15.68
C ALA A 428 18.96 9.49 15.27
N ALA A 429 19.15 10.50 16.09
CA ALA A 429 18.84 11.87 15.70
C ALA A 429 19.85 12.34 14.63
N VAL A 430 19.36 12.69 13.46
CA VAL A 430 20.17 13.19 12.35
C VAL A 430 19.65 14.56 11.93
N GLN A 431 20.57 15.50 11.70
CA GLN A 431 20.19 16.82 11.22
C GLN A 431 19.65 16.73 9.78
N PRO A 432 18.60 17.47 9.45
CA PRO A 432 18.13 17.57 8.08
C PRO A 432 19.15 18.27 7.18
N VAL A 433 19.05 18.06 5.89
CA VAL A 433 19.79 18.84 4.90
C VAL A 433 19.44 20.33 5.01
N VAL A 434 20.35 21.21 4.60
CA VAL A 434 20.07 22.66 4.56
C VAL A 434 19.09 22.93 3.41
N ASP A 435 18.07 23.72 3.68
CA ASP A 435 17.01 24.15 2.78
C ASP A 435 16.55 25.52 3.28
N ASN A 436 17.13 26.58 2.72
CA ASN A 436 17.04 27.94 3.27
C ASN A 436 15.70 28.62 2.99
N ASP A 437 15.03 28.25 1.90
CA ASP A 437 13.75 28.85 1.51
C ASP A 437 12.53 27.95 1.80
N HIS A 438 12.79 26.78 2.44
CA HIS A 438 11.75 25.84 2.90
C HIS A 438 10.84 25.30 1.79
N ASP A 439 11.43 25.07 0.62
CA ASP A 439 10.69 24.57 -0.54
C ASP A 439 10.72 23.03 -0.69
N GLY A 440 11.42 22.36 0.23
CA GLY A 440 11.51 20.90 0.32
C GLY A 440 12.69 20.31 -0.44
N MET A 441 13.54 21.11 -1.05
CA MET A 441 14.77 20.69 -1.72
C MET A 441 16.01 21.08 -0.92
N ALA A 442 17.11 20.39 -1.13
CA ALA A 442 18.36 20.75 -0.48
C ALA A 442 19.07 21.83 -1.30
N ASP A 443 19.57 22.88 -0.62
CA ASP A 443 20.32 23.99 -1.22
C ASP A 443 21.43 23.56 -2.20
N ASP A 444 22.21 22.54 -1.81
CA ASP A 444 23.30 22.04 -2.65
C ASP A 444 22.79 21.35 -3.92
N TRP A 445 21.64 20.65 -3.84
CA TRP A 445 21.03 20.06 -4.99
C TRP A 445 20.47 21.13 -5.93
N GLU A 446 19.85 22.17 -5.40
CA GLU A 446 19.31 23.28 -6.18
C GLU A 446 20.42 23.98 -6.98
N ARG A 447 21.53 24.37 -6.29
CA ARG A 447 22.70 24.96 -6.95
C ARG A 447 23.23 24.07 -8.07
N ALA A 448 23.31 22.76 -7.84
CA ALA A 448 23.80 21.80 -8.82
C ALA A 448 22.85 21.63 -10.02
N ASN A 449 21.56 21.99 -9.89
CA ASN A 449 20.55 21.89 -10.95
C ASN A 449 20.13 23.26 -11.52
N GLY A 450 20.86 24.36 -11.20
CA GLY A 450 20.59 25.69 -11.73
C GLY A 450 19.35 26.36 -11.16
N LEU A 451 18.98 25.98 -9.95
CA LEU A 451 17.90 26.58 -9.15
C LEU A 451 18.48 27.54 -8.10
N ASN A 452 17.62 28.33 -7.48
CA ASN A 452 18.02 29.34 -6.51
C ASN A 452 17.56 28.98 -5.09
N PRO A 453 18.46 28.61 -4.16
CA PRO A 453 18.14 28.23 -2.77
C PRO A 453 17.50 29.32 -1.90
N ASN A 454 17.07 30.44 -2.50
CA ASN A 454 16.36 31.52 -1.85
C ASN A 454 15.08 31.92 -2.60
N ASP A 455 14.62 31.09 -3.54
CA ASP A 455 13.37 31.29 -4.30
C ASP A 455 12.44 30.08 -4.17
N PRO A 456 11.57 30.05 -3.17
CA PRO A 456 10.73 28.89 -2.91
C PRO A 456 9.72 28.57 -4.03
N ASN A 457 9.63 29.39 -5.08
CA ASN A 457 8.73 29.17 -6.18
C ASN A 457 9.33 28.30 -7.28
N ASP A 458 10.64 28.21 -7.34
CA ASP A 458 11.31 27.49 -8.42
C ASP A 458 11.18 25.97 -8.29
N ARG A 459 10.77 25.45 -7.11
CA ARG A 459 10.32 24.07 -6.91
C ARG A 459 9.27 23.61 -7.93
N ASN A 460 8.47 24.55 -8.46
CA ASN A 460 7.40 24.29 -9.41
C ASN A 460 7.85 24.37 -10.88
N LYS A 461 9.10 24.74 -11.16
CA LYS A 461 9.64 24.70 -12.53
C LYS A 461 9.64 23.27 -13.04
N VAL A 462 9.10 23.05 -14.24
CA VAL A 462 9.18 21.75 -14.91
C VAL A 462 10.58 21.63 -15.50
N ILE A 463 11.39 20.71 -14.96
CA ILE A 463 12.79 20.51 -15.36
C ILE A 463 13.04 19.15 -16.01
N SER A 464 12.07 18.25 -15.99
CA SER A 464 12.19 16.95 -16.64
C SER A 464 11.38 16.88 -17.96
N LYS A 465 11.87 16.09 -18.93
CA LYS A 465 11.14 15.81 -20.18
C LYS A 465 9.81 15.06 -19.95
N ALA A 466 9.69 14.35 -18.82
CA ALA A 466 8.49 13.63 -18.44
C ALA A 466 7.43 14.53 -17.76
N GLY A 467 7.71 15.82 -17.56
CA GLY A 467 6.77 16.79 -16.98
C GLY A 467 6.84 16.90 -15.46
N TYR A 468 7.88 16.37 -14.81
CA TYR A 468 8.08 16.52 -13.36
C TYR A 468 8.62 17.91 -13.03
N THR A 469 8.13 18.47 -11.92
CA THR A 469 8.64 19.69 -11.32
C THR A 469 10.00 19.47 -10.67
N ALA A 470 10.72 20.54 -10.33
CA ALA A 470 12.01 20.46 -9.65
C ALA A 470 11.92 19.67 -8.34
N LEU A 471 10.91 19.97 -7.52
CA LEU A 471 10.66 19.21 -6.28
C LEU A 471 10.43 17.72 -6.56
N GLU A 472 9.61 17.37 -7.55
CA GLU A 472 9.38 15.96 -7.88
C GLU A 472 10.65 15.26 -8.37
N VAL A 473 11.48 15.92 -9.17
CA VAL A 473 12.78 15.38 -9.59
C VAL A 473 13.69 15.14 -8.40
N TYR A 474 13.73 16.09 -7.46
CA TYR A 474 14.47 15.93 -6.21
C TYR A 474 13.97 14.74 -5.39
N LEU A 475 12.65 14.65 -5.16
CA LEU A 475 12.03 13.55 -4.42
C LEU A 475 12.26 12.17 -5.08
N ASN A 476 12.21 12.09 -6.40
CA ASN A 476 12.46 10.87 -7.16
C ASN A 476 13.94 10.45 -7.04
N ARG A 477 14.87 11.41 -7.11
CA ARG A 477 16.30 11.13 -6.88
C ARG A 477 16.56 10.54 -5.49
N LEU A 478 15.88 11.02 -4.45
CA LEU A 478 16.01 10.45 -3.11
C LEU A 478 15.59 8.97 -3.05
N MET A 479 14.73 8.54 -3.97
CA MET A 479 14.32 7.14 -4.13
C MET A 479 15.22 6.35 -5.09
N GLY A 480 16.25 6.98 -5.69
CA GLY A 480 17.14 6.34 -6.66
C GLY A 480 16.56 6.24 -8.08
N GLU A 481 15.64 7.13 -8.44
CA GLU A 481 14.92 7.19 -9.73
C GLU A 481 15.40 8.32 -10.63
#